data_37e408d109286fa0c9aded0e81518022
#
_entry.id   37e408d109286fa0c9aded0e81518022
#
_cell.length_a   1.000
_cell.length_b   1.000
_cell.length_c   1.000
_cell.angle_alpha   90.00
_cell.angle_beta   90.00
_cell.angle_gamma   90.00
#
_symmetry.space_group_name_H-M   'P 1'
#
loop_
_entity.id
_entity.type
_entity.pdbx_description
1 polymer ?
#
loop_
_entity_poly.entity_id
_entity_poly.type
_entity_poly.pdbx_seq_one_letter_code
_entity_poly.pdbx_strand_id
1 'polypeptide(L)'
;TLLSQPKPVLSAEEQAFIDGPVETVCGMVNDWETTHVHADLSPEVWEYLKVNKFFGMIIPKEYGGRGFSAYAHSRVIMKLASVSATLSSTVGVPNSLGPGELLLHYGTKEQKDHYLPRLADGREIPCFGLTGPTAGSDATSIPDFGIVCKGEWEGASVLGVRLNFEKRYITLAPVASIIGLAFRLYDPDGLLSDQKDRGITLALIPRATRGMSIGRRHFPLNCVFQNGPIYGKDVFVPLSQLIGGEDYVGQGWRMLVECLSIGR
;
A
#
# COMPACT_ATOMS: atom_id res chain seq x y z
N THR A 1 18.75 -10.37 26.59
CA THR A 1 19.07 -11.18 25.39
C THR A 1 17.80 -11.53 24.66
N LEU A 2 17.88 -11.85 23.36
CA LEU A 2 16.72 -12.30 22.57
C LEU A 2 16.03 -13.53 23.20
N LEU A 3 16.80 -14.41 23.81
CA LEU A 3 16.28 -15.61 24.47
C LEU A 3 15.52 -15.34 25.77
N SER A 4 15.66 -14.15 26.35
CA SER A 4 14.96 -13.76 27.60
C SER A 4 13.62 -13.04 27.31
N GLN A 5 13.30 -12.76 26.05
CA GLN A 5 12.02 -12.17 25.68
C GLN A 5 10.90 -13.22 25.80
N PRO A 6 9.72 -12.86 26.32
CA PRO A 6 8.57 -13.76 26.32
C PRO A 6 8.20 -14.13 24.88
N LYS A 7 7.91 -15.41 24.66
CA LYS A 7 7.43 -15.85 23.33
C LYS A 7 6.06 -15.22 23.07
N PRO A 8 5.84 -14.60 21.91
CA PRO A 8 4.53 -14.12 21.56
C PRO A 8 3.55 -15.31 21.42
N VAL A 9 2.32 -15.10 21.84
CA VAL A 9 1.26 -16.11 21.81
C VAL A 9 0.13 -15.58 20.95
N LEU A 10 -0.42 -16.44 20.09
CA LEU A 10 -1.60 -16.14 19.31
C LEU A 10 -2.84 -16.12 20.20
N SER A 11 -3.76 -15.20 19.96
CA SER A 11 -5.10 -15.27 20.52
C SER A 11 -5.88 -16.46 19.91
N ALA A 12 -6.97 -16.86 20.55
CA ALA A 12 -7.82 -17.93 20.02
C ALA A 12 -8.38 -17.58 18.62
N GLU A 13 -8.71 -16.31 18.36
CA GLU A 13 -9.20 -15.84 17.06
C GLU A 13 -8.12 -15.90 15.99
N GLU A 14 -6.89 -15.49 16.31
CA GLU A 14 -5.73 -15.55 15.40
C GLU A 14 -5.39 -17.00 15.05
N GLN A 15 -5.39 -17.88 16.04
CA GLN A 15 -5.15 -19.31 15.79
C GLN A 15 -6.25 -19.92 14.94
N ALA A 16 -7.52 -19.64 15.23
CA ALA A 16 -8.66 -20.13 14.43
C ALA A 16 -8.62 -19.62 12.99
N PHE A 17 -8.13 -18.41 12.74
CA PHE A 17 -7.94 -17.90 11.40
C PHE A 17 -6.87 -18.67 10.64
N ILE A 18 -5.77 -19.03 11.30
CA ILE A 18 -4.71 -19.83 10.70
C ILE A 18 -5.20 -21.24 10.40
N ASP A 19 -5.88 -21.89 11.35
CA ASP A 19 -6.34 -23.27 11.24
C ASP A 19 -7.54 -23.44 10.27
N GLY A 20 -8.28 -22.38 10.00
CA GLY A 20 -9.43 -22.38 9.10
C GLY A 20 -9.16 -21.63 7.79
N PRO A 21 -9.39 -20.32 7.72
CA PRO A 21 -9.29 -19.55 6.48
C PRO A 21 -7.93 -19.67 5.75
N VAL A 22 -6.83 -19.68 6.50
CA VAL A 22 -5.48 -19.80 5.90
C VAL A 22 -5.26 -21.18 5.33
N GLU A 23 -5.61 -22.25 6.03
CA GLU A 23 -5.53 -23.61 5.50
C GLU A 23 -6.42 -23.78 4.26
N THR A 24 -7.63 -23.23 4.29
CA THR A 24 -8.55 -23.31 3.15
C THR A 24 -7.95 -22.64 1.91
N VAL A 25 -7.44 -21.40 2.00
CA VAL A 25 -6.87 -20.72 0.84
C VAL A 25 -5.60 -21.40 0.35
N CYS A 26 -4.80 -21.98 1.24
CA CYS A 26 -3.66 -22.80 0.86
C CYS A 26 -4.07 -24.02 0.02
N GLY A 27 -5.19 -24.65 0.37
CA GLY A 27 -5.75 -25.78 -0.39
C GLY A 27 -6.38 -25.38 -1.74
N MET A 28 -6.77 -24.11 -1.91
CA MET A 28 -7.32 -23.58 -3.18
C MET A 28 -6.26 -23.28 -4.23
N VAL A 29 -5.00 -23.09 -3.83
CA VAL A 29 -3.94 -22.62 -4.74
C VAL A 29 -3.12 -23.79 -5.26
N ASN A 30 -3.18 -24.02 -6.58
CA ASN A 30 -2.21 -24.80 -7.31
C ASN A 30 -1.11 -23.86 -7.84
N ASP A 31 0.05 -23.85 -7.19
CA ASP A 31 1.13 -22.89 -7.52
C ASP A 31 1.71 -23.12 -8.92
N TRP A 32 1.70 -24.37 -9.43
CA TRP A 32 2.11 -24.66 -10.78
C TRP A 32 1.17 -24.02 -11.82
N GLU A 33 -0.13 -24.20 -11.68
CA GLU A 33 -1.13 -23.58 -12.57
C GLU A 33 -1.13 -22.06 -12.45
N THR A 34 -1.05 -21.54 -11.22
CA THR A 34 -0.91 -20.10 -10.93
C THR A 34 0.27 -19.51 -11.69
N THR A 35 1.43 -20.18 -11.65
CA THR A 35 2.68 -19.66 -12.21
C THR A 35 2.79 -19.89 -13.72
N HIS A 36 2.46 -21.08 -14.21
CA HIS A 36 2.79 -21.50 -15.58
C HIS A 36 1.61 -21.47 -16.55
N VAL A 37 0.38 -21.43 -16.05
CA VAL A 37 -0.83 -21.42 -16.89
C VAL A 37 -1.51 -20.04 -16.86
N HIS A 38 -1.82 -19.55 -15.67
CA HIS A 38 -2.65 -18.35 -15.51
C HIS A 38 -1.84 -17.06 -15.32
N ALA A 39 -0.63 -17.16 -14.82
CA ALA A 39 0.22 -16.05 -14.42
C ALA A 39 -0.48 -15.10 -13.41
N ASP A 40 -1.40 -15.63 -12.61
CA ASP A 40 -2.15 -14.93 -11.55
C ASP A 40 -2.84 -15.94 -10.63
N LEU A 41 -3.30 -15.48 -9.45
CA LEU A 41 -4.24 -16.21 -8.62
C LEU A 41 -5.59 -16.33 -9.34
N SER A 42 -6.32 -17.42 -9.12
CA SER A 42 -7.64 -17.58 -9.72
C SER A 42 -8.64 -16.55 -9.16
N PRO A 43 -9.70 -16.21 -9.91
CA PRO A 43 -10.75 -15.30 -9.41
C PRO A 43 -11.37 -15.76 -8.08
N GLU A 44 -11.52 -17.08 -7.89
CA GLU A 44 -12.07 -17.66 -6.66
C GLU A 44 -11.15 -17.41 -5.46
N VAL A 45 -9.82 -17.50 -5.66
CA VAL A 45 -8.83 -17.20 -4.63
C VAL A 45 -8.87 -15.70 -4.29
N TRP A 46 -8.91 -14.81 -5.28
CA TRP A 46 -9.06 -13.37 -5.05
C TRP A 46 -10.31 -13.03 -4.25
N GLU A 47 -11.45 -13.63 -4.60
CA GLU A 47 -12.71 -13.41 -3.87
C GLU A 47 -12.64 -13.97 -2.45
N TYR A 48 -12.07 -15.16 -2.26
CA TYR A 48 -11.87 -15.75 -0.95
C TYR A 48 -11.03 -14.86 -0.03
N LEU A 49 -9.93 -14.28 -0.56
CA LEU A 49 -9.07 -13.36 0.19
C LEU A 49 -9.84 -12.12 0.65
N LYS A 50 -10.71 -11.55 -0.19
CA LYS A 50 -11.53 -10.37 0.14
C LYS A 50 -12.58 -10.71 1.19
N VAL A 51 -13.41 -11.72 0.95
CA VAL A 51 -14.49 -12.14 1.85
C VAL A 51 -13.96 -12.47 3.24
N ASN A 52 -12.81 -13.13 3.33
CA ASN A 52 -12.19 -13.49 4.59
C ASN A 52 -11.25 -12.41 5.15
N LYS A 53 -11.22 -11.20 4.56
CA LYS A 53 -10.49 -10.02 5.04
C LYS A 53 -9.00 -10.25 5.24
N PHE A 54 -8.36 -10.98 4.32
CA PHE A 54 -6.91 -11.16 4.33
C PHE A 54 -6.15 -9.84 4.11
N PHE A 55 -6.76 -8.88 3.42
CA PHE A 55 -6.14 -7.56 3.19
C PHE A 55 -6.26 -6.61 4.40
N GLY A 56 -7.12 -6.93 5.35
CA GLY A 56 -7.38 -6.14 6.54
C GLY A 56 -6.90 -6.77 7.84
N MET A 57 -5.88 -7.64 7.82
CA MET A 57 -5.42 -8.31 9.04
C MET A 57 -4.94 -7.34 10.12
N ILE A 58 -4.17 -6.32 9.74
CA ILE A 58 -3.64 -5.32 10.67
C ILE A 58 -4.63 -4.18 10.96
N ILE A 59 -5.66 -4.00 10.13
CA ILE A 59 -6.65 -2.94 10.30
C ILE A 59 -7.51 -3.26 11.53
N PRO A 60 -7.73 -2.30 12.46
CA PRO A 60 -8.53 -2.50 13.64
C PRO A 60 -9.97 -2.91 13.34
N LYS A 61 -10.58 -3.60 14.29
CA LYS A 61 -11.99 -4.08 14.18
C LYS A 61 -12.99 -2.94 14.02
N GLU A 62 -12.74 -1.78 14.63
CA GLU A 62 -13.57 -0.58 14.50
C GLU A 62 -13.69 -0.09 13.05
N TYR A 63 -12.68 -0.35 12.21
CA TYR A 63 -12.69 -0.09 10.77
C TYR A 63 -13.02 -1.33 9.94
N GLY A 64 -13.55 -2.37 10.57
CA GLY A 64 -13.97 -3.59 9.89
C GLY A 64 -12.86 -4.57 9.54
N GLY A 65 -11.62 -4.33 9.98
CA GLY A 65 -10.50 -5.25 9.87
C GLY A 65 -10.51 -6.35 10.94
N ARG A 66 -9.40 -7.07 11.06
CA ARG A 66 -9.24 -8.15 12.05
C ARG A 66 -8.52 -7.70 13.32
N GLY A 67 -7.70 -6.65 13.27
CA GLY A 67 -6.91 -6.16 14.40
C GLY A 67 -5.92 -7.20 14.92
N PHE A 68 -5.33 -7.98 14.03
CA PHE A 68 -4.38 -9.02 14.39
C PHE A 68 -3.02 -8.44 14.79
N SER A 69 -2.33 -9.17 15.65
CA SER A 69 -0.97 -8.86 16.05
C SER A 69 0.03 -9.03 14.90
N ALA A 70 1.17 -8.34 14.98
CA ALA A 70 2.27 -8.54 14.04
C ALA A 70 2.78 -9.99 14.02
N TYR A 71 2.69 -10.69 15.15
CA TYR A 71 3.04 -12.10 15.23
C TYR A 71 2.06 -12.98 14.44
N ALA A 72 0.75 -12.75 14.57
CA ALA A 72 -0.25 -13.46 13.78
C ALA A 72 -0.06 -13.19 12.28
N HIS A 73 0.15 -11.93 11.89
CA HIS A 73 0.47 -11.57 10.50
C HIS A 73 1.67 -12.36 9.98
N SER A 74 2.78 -12.38 10.73
CA SER A 74 3.98 -13.14 10.36
C SER A 74 3.69 -14.63 10.19
N ARG A 75 2.90 -15.24 11.08
CA ARG A 75 2.52 -16.66 11.01
C ARG A 75 1.66 -16.95 9.78
N VAL A 76 0.71 -16.09 9.46
CA VAL A 76 -0.12 -16.20 8.25
C VAL A 76 0.78 -16.13 7.01
N ILE A 77 1.59 -15.09 6.88
CA ILE A 77 2.47 -14.93 5.70
C ILE A 77 3.43 -16.11 5.54
N MET A 78 4.02 -16.61 6.63
CA MET A 78 4.87 -17.80 6.60
C MET A 78 4.14 -19.02 6.06
N LYS A 79 2.88 -19.24 6.46
CA LYS A 79 2.07 -20.36 5.98
C LYS A 79 1.73 -20.19 4.49
N LEU A 80 1.28 -19.02 4.07
CA LEU A 80 0.99 -18.74 2.67
C LEU A 80 2.24 -18.91 1.78
N ALA A 81 3.40 -18.43 2.24
CA ALA A 81 4.66 -18.55 1.53
C ALA A 81 5.15 -20.00 1.37
N SER A 82 4.76 -20.90 2.28
CA SER A 82 5.08 -22.32 2.16
C SER A 82 4.34 -23.02 1.00
N VAL A 83 3.31 -22.37 0.47
CA VAL A 83 2.48 -22.89 -0.65
C VAL A 83 2.74 -22.11 -1.94
N SER A 84 2.72 -20.77 -1.87
CA SER A 84 2.87 -19.92 -3.05
C SER A 84 3.47 -18.57 -2.72
N ALA A 85 4.54 -18.20 -3.42
CA ALA A 85 5.13 -16.86 -3.35
C ALA A 85 4.16 -15.78 -3.86
N THR A 86 3.33 -16.12 -4.85
CA THR A 86 2.29 -15.25 -5.39
C THR A 86 1.24 -14.93 -4.34
N LEU A 87 0.74 -15.95 -3.65
CA LEU A 87 -0.26 -15.80 -2.59
C LEU A 87 0.27 -14.97 -1.42
N SER A 88 1.46 -15.28 -0.93
CA SER A 88 2.05 -14.57 0.21
C SER A 88 2.36 -13.11 -0.09
N SER A 89 2.86 -12.79 -1.29
CA SER A 89 3.14 -11.41 -1.71
C SER A 89 1.85 -10.61 -1.88
N THR A 90 0.81 -11.24 -2.42
CA THR A 90 -0.51 -10.59 -2.60
C THR A 90 -1.13 -10.18 -1.26
N VAL A 91 -1.04 -11.03 -0.24
CA VAL A 91 -1.59 -10.76 1.09
C VAL A 91 -0.63 -9.90 1.94
N GLY A 92 0.68 -10.09 1.79
CA GLY A 92 1.68 -9.44 2.62
C GLY A 92 1.74 -7.93 2.45
N VAL A 93 1.68 -7.43 1.22
CA VAL A 93 1.87 -6.01 0.93
C VAL A 93 0.77 -5.11 1.52
N PRO A 94 -0.53 -5.41 1.40
CA PRO A 94 -1.58 -4.61 2.04
C PRO A 94 -1.44 -4.52 3.56
N ASN A 95 -0.88 -5.55 4.18
CA ASN A 95 -0.70 -5.66 5.62
C ASN A 95 0.69 -5.24 6.12
N SER A 96 1.53 -4.63 5.29
CA SER A 96 2.86 -4.17 5.70
C SER A 96 3.16 -2.77 5.19
N LEU A 97 3.51 -2.60 3.93
CA LEU A 97 3.77 -1.29 3.30
C LEU A 97 2.57 -0.78 2.50
N GLY A 98 1.38 -1.25 2.75
CA GLY A 98 0.18 -0.66 2.18
C GLY A 98 -0.15 0.69 2.84
N PRO A 99 -0.93 1.57 2.18
CA PRO A 99 -1.37 2.82 2.80
C PRO A 99 -2.18 2.62 4.08
N GLY A 100 -2.69 1.42 4.36
CA GLY A 100 -3.45 1.12 5.57
C GLY A 100 -2.70 1.46 6.86
N GLU A 101 -1.45 1.05 6.98
CA GLU A 101 -0.62 1.34 8.14
C GLU A 101 -0.31 2.85 8.27
N LEU A 102 0.02 3.49 7.15
CA LEU A 102 0.24 4.93 7.13
C LEU A 102 -1.01 5.71 7.55
N LEU A 103 -2.19 5.28 7.10
CA LEU A 103 -3.45 5.87 7.48
C LEU A 103 -3.77 5.67 8.96
N LEU A 104 -3.50 4.49 9.51
CA LEU A 104 -3.73 4.20 10.93
C LEU A 104 -2.95 5.16 11.83
N HIS A 105 -1.68 5.40 11.51
CA HIS A 105 -0.82 6.25 12.32
C HIS A 105 -0.97 7.74 12.03
N TYR A 106 -1.13 8.11 10.77
CA TYR A 106 -1.00 9.50 10.32
C TYR A 106 -2.22 10.07 9.60
N GLY A 107 -3.13 9.22 9.13
CA GLY A 107 -4.31 9.67 8.39
C GLY A 107 -5.20 10.60 9.22
N THR A 108 -5.83 11.57 8.55
CA THR A 108 -6.89 12.34 9.17
C THR A 108 -8.08 11.44 9.50
N LYS A 109 -9.01 11.91 10.32
CA LYS A 109 -10.21 11.12 10.66
C LYS A 109 -11.01 10.77 9.39
N GLU A 110 -11.17 11.73 8.49
CA GLU A 110 -11.88 11.57 7.23
C GLU A 110 -11.21 10.52 6.33
N GLN A 111 -9.88 10.56 6.25
CA GLN A 111 -9.10 9.56 5.49
C GLN A 111 -9.25 8.16 6.09
N LYS A 112 -9.16 8.03 7.41
CA LYS A 112 -9.35 6.75 8.11
C LYS A 112 -10.74 6.18 7.89
N ASP A 113 -11.78 6.99 8.12
CA ASP A 113 -13.18 6.59 7.98
C ASP A 113 -13.53 6.21 6.53
N HIS A 114 -12.90 6.85 5.55
CA HIS A 114 -13.14 6.56 4.14
C HIS A 114 -12.37 5.32 3.64
N TYR A 115 -11.07 5.26 3.89
CA TYR A 115 -10.21 4.26 3.26
C TYR A 115 -10.08 2.96 4.05
N LEU A 116 -9.95 3.01 5.38
CA LEU A 116 -9.66 1.80 6.16
C LEU A 116 -10.73 0.71 6.02
N PRO A 117 -12.06 1.01 6.05
CA PRO A 117 -13.05 -0.02 5.81
C PRO A 117 -12.97 -0.64 4.41
N ARG A 118 -12.66 0.16 3.38
CA ARG A 118 -12.54 -0.30 2.00
C ARG A 118 -11.30 -1.15 1.76
N LEU A 119 -10.21 -0.81 2.44
CA LEU A 119 -8.99 -1.61 2.44
C LEU A 119 -9.21 -2.95 3.17
N ALA A 120 -9.92 -2.92 4.29
CA ALA A 120 -10.16 -4.10 5.13
C ALA A 120 -10.99 -5.17 4.40
N ASP A 121 -11.99 -4.77 3.64
CA ASP A 121 -12.88 -5.69 2.90
C ASP A 121 -12.47 -5.92 1.44
N GLY A 122 -11.37 -5.30 1.00
CA GLY A 122 -10.80 -5.49 -0.34
C GLY A 122 -11.58 -4.82 -1.47
N ARG A 123 -12.50 -3.88 -1.17
CA ARG A 123 -13.08 -2.97 -2.18
C ARG A 123 -12.02 -2.07 -2.78
N GLU A 124 -11.04 -1.65 -1.97
CA GLU A 124 -9.83 -0.98 -2.43
C GLU A 124 -8.64 -1.92 -2.26
N ILE A 125 -7.92 -2.15 -3.34
CA ILE A 125 -6.63 -2.86 -3.31
C ILE A 125 -5.53 -1.81 -3.37
N PRO A 126 -4.64 -1.75 -2.36
CA PRO A 126 -3.61 -0.73 -2.31
C PRO A 126 -2.32 -1.19 -2.98
N CYS A 127 -1.55 -0.20 -3.46
CA CYS A 127 -0.11 -0.36 -3.68
C CYS A 127 0.63 0.87 -3.16
N PHE A 128 1.96 0.79 -3.05
CA PHE A 128 2.77 1.92 -2.62
C PHE A 128 3.95 2.19 -3.56
N GLY A 129 3.93 3.34 -4.23
CA GLY A 129 4.97 3.81 -5.13
C GLY A 129 6.08 4.55 -4.38
N LEU A 130 7.15 3.82 -4.01
CA LEU A 130 8.37 4.40 -3.43
C LEU A 130 9.53 4.29 -4.42
N THR A 131 9.91 3.09 -4.81
CA THR A 131 11.06 2.79 -5.68
C THR A 131 10.84 3.33 -7.09
N GLY A 132 11.83 4.03 -7.62
CA GLY A 132 11.86 4.53 -8.99
C GLY A 132 13.03 3.97 -9.80
N PRO A 133 13.17 4.35 -11.07
CA PRO A 133 14.25 3.86 -11.93
C PRO A 133 15.66 4.17 -11.43
N THR A 134 15.84 5.28 -10.73
CA THR A 134 17.14 5.78 -10.26
C THR A 134 17.27 5.82 -8.73
N ALA A 135 16.16 5.54 -8.01
CA ALA A 135 16.11 5.56 -6.54
C ALA A 135 15.55 4.25 -6.00
N GLY A 136 16.45 3.32 -5.69
CA GLY A 136 16.15 2.03 -5.06
C GLY A 136 16.70 1.97 -3.65
N SER A 137 17.97 1.58 -3.49
CA SER A 137 18.64 1.51 -2.17
C SER A 137 18.74 2.87 -1.50
N ASP A 138 19.04 3.92 -2.23
CA ASP A 138 18.91 5.30 -1.78
C ASP A 138 17.48 5.82 -2.04
N ALA A 139 16.55 5.38 -1.21
CA ALA A 139 15.15 5.69 -1.37
C ALA A 139 14.79 7.16 -1.01
N THR A 140 15.73 7.91 -0.45
CA THR A 140 15.55 9.36 -0.19
C THR A 140 15.86 10.23 -1.40
N SER A 141 16.56 9.69 -2.38
CA SER A 141 16.95 10.41 -3.61
C SER A 141 15.92 10.27 -4.74
N ILE A 142 14.63 10.12 -4.39
CA ILE A 142 13.54 10.02 -5.38
C ILE A 142 13.49 11.30 -6.23
N PRO A 143 13.49 11.17 -7.58
CA PRO A 143 13.38 12.31 -8.49
C PRO A 143 11.94 12.76 -8.69
N ASP A 144 10.99 11.97 -8.24
CA ASP A 144 9.56 12.26 -8.37
C ASP A 144 9.20 13.50 -7.57
N PHE A 145 8.41 14.38 -8.16
CA PHE A 145 8.08 15.64 -7.55
C PHE A 145 6.62 16.03 -7.69
N GLY A 146 6.20 16.89 -6.77
CA GLY A 146 4.91 17.57 -6.80
C GLY A 146 5.10 19.07 -6.60
N ILE A 147 4.29 19.87 -7.26
CA ILE A 147 4.26 21.32 -7.13
C ILE A 147 2.91 21.73 -6.58
N VAL A 148 2.92 22.50 -5.50
CA VAL A 148 1.70 23.10 -4.93
C VAL A 148 1.12 24.08 -5.93
N CYS A 149 -0.15 23.92 -6.25
CA CYS A 149 -0.86 24.79 -7.20
C CYS A 149 -2.37 24.70 -7.01
N LYS A 150 -3.09 25.63 -7.62
CA LYS A 150 -4.53 25.50 -7.79
C LYS A 150 -4.84 24.59 -8.97
N GLY A 151 -5.89 23.79 -8.86
CA GLY A 151 -6.36 22.91 -9.92
C GLY A 151 -7.82 22.54 -9.74
N GLU A 152 -8.37 21.86 -10.73
CA GLU A 152 -9.75 21.43 -10.72
C GLU A 152 -9.85 19.99 -10.15
N TRP A 153 -10.74 19.82 -9.18
CA TRP A 153 -11.07 18.54 -8.58
C TRP A 153 -12.57 18.45 -8.33
N GLU A 154 -13.22 17.43 -8.88
CA GLU A 154 -14.68 17.23 -8.76
C GLU A 154 -15.51 18.48 -9.11
N GLY A 155 -15.06 19.23 -10.12
CA GLY A 155 -15.73 20.44 -10.59
C GLY A 155 -15.48 21.72 -9.78
N ALA A 156 -14.63 21.65 -8.76
CA ALA A 156 -14.24 22.81 -7.94
C ALA A 156 -12.76 23.17 -8.12
N SER A 157 -12.46 24.47 -8.12
CA SER A 157 -11.05 24.94 -8.07
C SER A 157 -10.55 24.87 -6.63
N VAL A 158 -9.58 24.00 -6.38
CA VAL A 158 -9.03 23.76 -5.04
C VAL A 158 -7.51 23.88 -5.04
N LEU A 159 -6.93 24.12 -3.86
CA LEU A 159 -5.50 24.00 -3.65
C LEU A 159 -5.12 22.52 -3.60
N GLY A 160 -4.04 22.17 -4.27
CA GLY A 160 -3.57 20.80 -4.35
C GLY A 160 -2.14 20.69 -4.86
N VAL A 161 -1.80 19.53 -5.37
CA VAL A 161 -0.45 19.21 -5.83
C VAL A 161 -0.51 18.63 -7.24
N ARG A 162 0.32 19.13 -8.12
CA ARG A 162 0.54 18.58 -9.46
C ARG A 162 1.77 17.72 -9.46
N LEU A 163 1.57 16.42 -9.69
CA LEU A 163 2.55 15.36 -9.52
C LEU A 163 3.11 14.89 -10.86
N ASN A 164 4.43 14.64 -10.88
CA ASN A 164 5.12 13.97 -11.97
C ASN A 164 6.03 12.89 -11.38
N PHE A 165 5.85 11.64 -11.80
CA PHE A 165 6.54 10.51 -11.20
C PHE A 165 6.64 9.30 -12.14
N GLU A 166 7.68 8.51 -11.89
CA GLU A 166 7.88 7.19 -12.48
C GLU A 166 8.30 6.21 -11.39
N LYS A 167 7.48 5.21 -11.14
CA LYS A 167 7.74 4.16 -10.14
C LYS A 167 7.90 2.81 -10.79
N ARG A 168 8.78 1.96 -10.22
CA ARG A 168 9.15 0.66 -10.78
C ARG A 168 9.08 -0.42 -9.71
N TYR A 169 8.75 -1.63 -10.14
CA TYR A 169 8.64 -2.82 -9.28
C TYR A 169 7.59 -2.70 -8.17
N ILE A 170 6.48 -2.04 -8.46
CA ILE A 170 5.43 -1.80 -7.46
C ILE A 170 4.51 -3.00 -7.37
N THR A 171 4.57 -3.69 -6.24
CA THR A 171 3.70 -4.84 -5.95
C THR A 171 2.26 -4.38 -5.84
N LEU A 172 1.35 -5.14 -6.45
CA LEU A 172 -0.08 -4.89 -6.62
C LEU A 172 -0.45 -3.74 -7.57
N ALA A 173 0.49 -2.97 -8.12
CA ALA A 173 0.16 -1.87 -9.04
C ALA A 173 -0.79 -2.26 -10.18
N PRO A 174 -0.65 -3.44 -10.84
CA PRO A 174 -1.57 -3.81 -11.93
C PRO A 174 -3.03 -3.93 -11.51
N VAL A 175 -3.31 -4.28 -10.27
CA VAL A 175 -4.67 -4.48 -9.72
C VAL A 175 -5.09 -3.42 -8.70
N ALA A 176 -4.18 -2.52 -8.33
CA ALA A 176 -4.46 -1.50 -7.33
C ALA A 176 -5.55 -0.53 -7.79
N SER A 177 -6.45 -0.18 -6.90
CA SER A 177 -7.46 0.87 -7.07
C SER A 177 -7.07 2.18 -6.40
N ILE A 178 -6.22 2.09 -5.36
CA ILE A 178 -5.64 3.23 -4.65
C ILE A 178 -4.12 3.11 -4.58
N ILE A 179 -3.43 4.19 -4.93
CA ILE A 179 -1.97 4.24 -4.97
C ILE A 179 -1.47 5.17 -3.87
N GLY A 180 -0.73 4.65 -2.90
CA GLY A 180 0.13 5.47 -2.06
C GLY A 180 1.37 5.89 -2.85
N LEU A 181 1.75 7.15 -2.77
CA LEU A 181 2.88 7.69 -3.51
C LEU A 181 3.80 8.50 -2.61
N ALA A 182 5.11 8.25 -2.67
CA ALA A 182 6.15 9.11 -2.12
C ALA A 182 6.75 9.99 -3.22
N PHE A 183 6.86 11.31 -2.96
CA PHE A 183 7.41 12.30 -3.87
C PHE A 183 8.00 13.48 -3.09
N ARG A 184 8.85 14.28 -3.73
CA ARG A 184 9.36 15.51 -3.14
C ARG A 184 8.42 16.66 -3.47
N LEU A 185 7.93 17.36 -2.46
CA LEU A 185 6.98 18.46 -2.62
C LEU A 185 7.72 19.81 -2.69
N TYR A 186 7.36 20.62 -3.67
CA TYR A 186 7.82 21.99 -3.83
C TYR A 186 6.66 22.98 -3.78
N ASP A 187 6.90 24.13 -3.16
CA ASP A 187 5.97 25.26 -3.07
C ASP A 187 6.65 26.54 -3.54
N PRO A 188 6.91 26.70 -4.85
CA PRO A 188 7.64 27.85 -5.36
C PRO A 188 6.91 29.18 -5.16
N ASP A 189 5.58 29.15 -5.11
CA ASP A 189 4.72 30.33 -5.02
C ASP A 189 4.33 30.67 -3.57
N GLY A 190 4.76 29.85 -2.58
CA GLY A 190 4.46 30.07 -1.16
C GLY A 190 2.98 29.94 -0.81
N LEU A 191 2.27 29.03 -1.46
CA LEU A 191 0.83 28.82 -1.23
C LEU A 191 0.52 28.10 0.08
N LEU A 192 1.48 27.33 0.61
CA LEU A 192 1.41 26.67 1.92
C LEU A 192 2.35 27.31 2.93
N SER A 193 3.55 27.71 2.50
CA SER A 193 4.54 28.36 3.37
C SER A 193 5.66 29.01 2.56
N ASP A 194 6.51 29.82 3.25
CA ASP A 194 7.68 30.46 2.65
C ASP A 194 8.79 29.48 2.26
N GLN A 195 8.76 28.24 2.78
CA GLN A 195 9.75 27.21 2.47
C GLN A 195 9.43 26.56 1.11
N LYS A 196 10.30 26.77 0.11
CA LYS A 196 10.08 26.30 -1.28
C LYS A 196 10.23 24.80 -1.45
N ASP A 197 11.18 24.17 -0.79
CA ASP A 197 11.35 22.71 -0.77
C ASP A 197 10.76 22.16 0.51
N ARG A 198 9.64 21.49 0.39
CA ARG A 198 8.87 20.95 1.52
C ARG A 198 9.31 19.55 1.94
N GLY A 199 10.20 18.91 1.17
CA GLY A 199 10.68 17.56 1.45
C GLY A 199 9.75 16.44 0.98
N ILE A 200 10.12 15.20 1.35
CA ILE A 200 9.34 14.02 0.96
C ILE A 200 7.96 14.04 1.62
N THR A 201 6.95 13.92 0.80
CA THR A 201 5.53 13.97 1.18
C THR A 201 4.82 12.73 0.61
N LEU A 202 3.75 12.30 1.26
CA LEU A 202 2.99 11.12 0.87
C LEU A 202 1.57 11.49 0.46
N ALA A 203 1.07 10.88 -0.61
CA ALA A 203 -0.29 11.08 -1.07
C ALA A 203 -0.99 9.76 -1.38
N LEU A 204 -2.33 9.78 -1.33
CA LEU A 204 -3.21 8.74 -1.86
C LEU A 204 -3.75 9.21 -3.21
N ILE A 205 -3.62 8.38 -4.23
CA ILE A 205 -4.05 8.71 -5.59
C ILE A 205 -5.02 7.62 -6.07
N PRO A 206 -6.30 7.93 -6.28
CA PRO A 206 -7.20 7.01 -6.94
C PRO A 206 -6.69 6.64 -8.35
N ARG A 207 -6.74 5.35 -8.70
CA ARG A 207 -6.24 4.86 -10.00
C ARG A 207 -6.81 5.60 -11.20
N ALA A 208 -8.06 6.02 -11.13
CA ALA A 208 -8.75 6.72 -12.22
C ALA A 208 -8.36 8.19 -12.37
N THR A 209 -7.46 8.72 -11.53
CA THR A 209 -7.02 10.11 -11.60
C THR A 209 -6.36 10.39 -12.96
N ARG A 210 -6.78 11.46 -13.60
CA ARG A 210 -6.25 11.88 -14.91
C ARG A 210 -4.73 12.06 -14.86
N GLY A 211 -4.04 11.54 -15.88
CA GLY A 211 -2.56 11.60 -15.98
C GLY A 211 -1.86 10.37 -15.40
N MET A 212 -2.59 9.48 -14.71
CA MET A 212 -2.08 8.19 -14.23
C MET A 212 -2.06 7.13 -15.33
N SER A 213 -1.03 6.29 -15.32
CA SER A 213 -1.01 5.06 -16.10
C SER A 213 -0.21 3.97 -15.39
N ILE A 214 -0.58 2.72 -15.67
CA ILE A 214 0.13 1.53 -15.18
C ILE A 214 0.67 0.81 -16.39
N GLY A 215 1.96 0.51 -16.35
CA GLY A 215 2.65 -0.11 -17.47
C GLY A 215 2.60 -1.64 -17.47
N ARG A 216 3.42 -2.24 -18.30
CA ARG A 216 3.53 -3.69 -18.44
C ARG A 216 3.98 -4.34 -17.14
N ARG A 217 3.30 -5.44 -16.76
CA ARG A 217 3.68 -6.24 -15.57
C ARG A 217 5.14 -6.68 -15.62
N HIS A 218 5.77 -6.70 -14.46
CA HIS A 218 7.04 -7.36 -14.22
C HIS A 218 6.80 -8.78 -13.68
N PHE A 219 7.75 -9.67 -13.96
CA PHE A 219 7.79 -11.04 -13.42
C PHE A 219 9.13 -11.24 -12.68
N PRO A 220 9.30 -10.67 -11.47
CA PRO A 220 10.56 -10.76 -10.75
C PRO A 220 10.91 -12.20 -10.43
N LEU A 221 12.08 -12.69 -10.87
CA LEU A 221 12.49 -14.08 -10.70
C LEU A 221 11.45 -15.10 -11.19
N ASN A 222 10.71 -14.75 -12.24
CA ASN A 222 9.61 -15.54 -12.79
C ASN A 222 8.43 -15.76 -11.84
N CYS A 223 8.35 -15.03 -10.72
CA CYS A 223 7.17 -15.02 -9.86
C CYS A 223 6.06 -14.19 -10.51
N VAL A 224 4.81 -14.64 -10.33
CA VAL A 224 3.65 -14.06 -11.01
C VAL A 224 2.74 -13.23 -10.12
N PHE A 225 3.18 -12.84 -8.93
CA PHE A 225 2.42 -11.87 -8.15
C PHE A 225 2.30 -10.55 -8.93
N GLN A 226 1.21 -9.85 -8.73
CA GLN A 226 0.95 -8.60 -9.43
C GLN A 226 2.02 -7.56 -9.09
N ASN A 227 2.81 -7.17 -10.10
CA ASN A 227 3.90 -6.21 -9.97
C ASN A 227 4.05 -5.42 -11.26
N GLY A 228 4.31 -4.12 -11.18
CA GLY A 228 4.45 -3.31 -12.39
C GLY A 228 4.87 -1.88 -12.09
N PRO A 229 5.20 -1.12 -13.16
CA PRO A 229 5.54 0.29 -13.05
C PRO A 229 4.26 1.14 -13.00
N ILE A 230 4.39 2.32 -12.37
CA ILE A 230 3.35 3.34 -12.32
C ILE A 230 3.94 4.64 -12.85
N TYR A 231 3.19 5.32 -13.71
CA TYR A 231 3.57 6.61 -14.28
C TYR A 231 2.51 7.66 -13.96
N GLY A 232 2.97 8.86 -13.68
CA GLY A 232 2.12 10.02 -13.52
C GLY A 232 2.72 11.21 -14.27
N LYS A 233 1.89 11.84 -15.12
CA LYS A 233 2.23 13.08 -15.80
C LYS A 233 1.14 14.11 -15.53
N ASP A 234 1.53 15.22 -14.90
CA ASP A 234 0.63 16.31 -14.53
C ASP A 234 -0.62 15.85 -13.75
N VAL A 235 -0.44 14.83 -12.90
CA VAL A 235 -1.51 14.28 -12.05
C VAL A 235 -1.84 15.29 -10.97
N PHE A 236 -3.07 15.79 -10.93
CA PHE A 236 -3.51 16.71 -9.89
C PHE A 236 -4.28 15.96 -8.80
N VAL A 237 -3.92 16.25 -7.55
CA VAL A 237 -4.64 15.79 -6.36
C VAL A 237 -4.84 16.96 -5.39
N PRO A 238 -5.99 17.08 -4.71
CA PRO A 238 -6.21 18.10 -3.69
C PRO A 238 -5.36 17.81 -2.44
N LEU A 239 -5.14 18.81 -1.60
CA LEU A 239 -4.38 18.65 -0.35
C LEU A 239 -4.99 17.59 0.59
N SER A 240 -6.29 17.38 0.52
CA SER A 240 -6.99 16.33 1.29
C SER A 240 -6.54 14.90 0.94
N GLN A 241 -5.86 14.70 -0.19
CA GLN A 241 -5.26 13.43 -0.58
C GLN A 241 -3.82 13.25 -0.05
N LEU A 242 -3.21 14.27 0.54
CA LEU A 242 -1.96 14.11 1.27
C LEU A 242 -2.23 13.32 2.56
N ILE A 243 -1.44 12.27 2.82
CA ILE A 243 -1.63 11.44 4.02
C ILE A 243 -1.35 12.28 5.27
N GLY A 244 -2.36 12.43 6.12
CA GLY A 244 -2.31 13.27 7.31
C GLY A 244 -2.52 14.75 7.04
N GLY A 245 -2.84 15.14 5.79
CA GLY A 245 -3.10 16.53 5.42
C GLY A 245 -1.84 17.41 5.43
N GLU A 246 -2.03 18.70 5.62
CA GLU A 246 -0.95 19.70 5.59
C GLU A 246 0.05 19.55 6.74
N ASP A 247 -0.38 19.05 7.90
CA ASP A 247 0.46 18.87 9.09
C ASP A 247 1.60 17.89 8.89
N TYR A 248 1.46 16.95 7.95
CA TYR A 248 2.44 15.93 7.64
C TYR A 248 3.22 16.17 6.34
N VAL A 249 3.04 17.33 5.72
CA VAL A 249 3.86 17.77 4.58
C VAL A 249 5.34 17.78 4.95
N GLY A 250 6.18 17.12 4.14
CA GLY A 250 7.62 17.01 4.36
C GLY A 250 8.06 15.95 5.38
N GLN A 251 7.13 15.30 6.06
CA GLN A 251 7.43 14.25 7.05
C GLN A 251 7.37 12.81 6.46
N GLY A 252 7.18 12.70 5.16
CA GLY A 252 6.93 11.42 4.49
C GLY A 252 8.02 10.37 4.72
N TRP A 253 9.28 10.77 4.78
CA TRP A 253 10.37 9.81 5.04
C TRP A 253 10.27 9.20 6.45
N ARG A 254 10.04 10.00 7.47
CA ARG A 254 9.82 9.52 8.84
C ARG A 254 8.64 8.55 8.90
N MET A 255 7.51 8.94 8.30
CA MET A 255 6.29 8.13 8.24
C MET A 255 6.56 6.76 7.59
N LEU A 256 7.29 6.74 6.48
CA LEU A 256 7.66 5.51 5.77
C LEU A 256 8.54 4.60 6.62
N VAL A 257 9.59 5.14 7.27
CA VAL A 257 10.52 4.35 8.08
C VAL A 257 9.79 3.69 9.26
N GLU A 258 8.89 4.42 9.92
CA GLU A 258 8.10 3.90 11.03
C GLU A 258 7.16 2.76 10.57
N CYS A 259 6.48 2.91 9.45
CA CYS A 259 5.58 1.87 8.91
C CYS A 259 6.32 0.67 8.29
N LEU A 260 7.46 0.89 7.63
CA LEU A 260 8.31 -0.18 7.09
C LEU A 260 8.84 -1.13 8.17
N SER A 261 8.91 -0.68 9.43
CA SER A 261 9.39 -1.50 10.54
C SER A 261 8.50 -2.71 10.82
N ILE A 262 7.23 -2.66 10.48
CA ILE A 262 6.25 -3.73 10.73
C ILE A 262 6.53 -4.97 9.89
N GLY A 263 6.93 -4.78 8.64
CA GLY A 263 7.27 -5.89 7.73
C GLY A 263 8.68 -6.47 7.94
N ARG A 264 9.45 -5.92 8.86
CA ARG A 264 10.83 -6.32 9.19
C ARG A 264 10.92 -6.99 10.54
#